data_aa374a157c223f875251ed4d8ebfd7e3
#
_entry.id   aa374a157c223f875251ed4d8ebfd7e3
#
_cell.length_a   1.000
_cell.length_b   1.000
_cell.length_c   1.000
_cell.angle_alpha   90.00
_cell.angle_beta   90.00
_cell.angle_gamma   90.00
#
_symmetry.space_group_name_H-M   'P 1'
#
loop_
_entity.id
_entity.type
_entity.pdbx_description
1 polymer ?
#
loop_
_entity_poly.entity_id
_entity_poly.type
_entity_poly.pdbx_seq_one_letter_code
_entity_poly.pdbx_strand_id
1 'polypeptide(L)'
;MSGSSALILAAYYPGQFRYAGSLSAFLNPSAGPWPGLIGLAMNDSGGFSSAAMWGPPGDPAWARNDPTLQVGRLVANHTRIWVYCGSGTPGELGGGDLPSTFLEGTALQSNFNFRDQYVAAGGNNAVFNFPPTGTHTWGYWGAQLNQMKPDIQRTLGAG
;
A
#
# COMPACT_ATOMS: atom_id res chain seq x y z
N MET A 1 -2.15 0.46 -6.67
CA MET A 1 -1.95 1.93 -6.68
C MET A 1 -2.84 2.67 -5.69
N SER A 2 -4.14 2.37 -5.55
CA SER A 2 -5.04 3.07 -4.62
C SER A 2 -4.59 3.03 -3.14
N GLY A 3 -3.97 1.94 -2.68
CA GLY A 3 -3.48 1.86 -1.30
C GLY A 3 -2.33 2.82 -0.98
N SER A 4 -1.40 3.04 -1.90
CA SER A 4 -0.35 4.06 -1.73
C SER A 4 -0.96 5.47 -1.72
N SER A 5 -1.93 5.74 -2.60
CA SER A 5 -2.63 7.03 -2.63
C SER A 5 -3.39 7.30 -1.33
N ALA A 6 -4.01 6.30 -0.70
CA ALA A 6 -4.69 6.45 0.58
C ALA A 6 -3.72 6.91 1.69
N LEU A 7 -2.52 6.32 1.76
CA LEU A 7 -1.49 6.74 2.72
C LEU A 7 -0.97 8.15 2.43
N ILE A 8 -0.79 8.52 1.17
CA ILE A 8 -0.36 9.86 0.77
C ILE A 8 -1.42 10.90 1.13
N LEU A 9 -2.70 10.63 0.86
CA LEU A 9 -3.78 11.53 1.27
C LEU A 9 -3.80 11.75 2.79
N ALA A 10 -3.65 10.69 3.58
CA ALA A 10 -3.58 10.79 5.02
C ALA A 10 -2.32 11.54 5.53
N ALA A 11 -1.19 11.37 4.83
CA ALA A 11 0.04 12.10 5.16
C ALA A 11 -0.07 13.62 4.94
N TYR A 12 -0.77 14.05 3.90
CA TYR A 12 -0.89 15.46 3.54
C TYR A 12 -2.17 16.15 4.04
N TYR A 13 -3.23 15.40 4.32
CA TYR A 13 -4.53 15.93 4.71
C TYR A 13 -5.06 15.28 6.01
N PRO A 14 -4.32 15.40 7.15
CA PRO A 14 -4.68 14.73 8.40
C PRO A 14 -6.02 15.20 9.00
N GLY A 15 -6.45 16.42 8.68
CA GLY A 15 -7.74 16.94 9.12
C GLY A 15 -8.94 16.24 8.44
N GLN A 16 -8.70 15.56 7.30
CA GLN A 16 -9.74 14.87 6.56
C GLN A 16 -9.62 13.34 6.67
N PHE A 17 -8.38 12.82 6.76
CA PHE A 17 -8.11 11.39 6.73
C PHE A 17 -7.37 10.94 7.98
N ARG A 18 -8.11 10.48 8.98
CA ARG A 18 -7.57 9.94 10.25
C ARG A 18 -7.28 8.44 10.18
N TYR A 19 -7.77 7.76 9.15
CA TYR A 19 -7.57 6.34 8.88
C TYR A 19 -7.11 6.14 7.44
N ALA A 20 -6.14 5.27 7.24
CA ALA A 20 -5.67 4.88 5.91
C ALA A 20 -5.45 3.37 5.83
N GLY A 21 -6.08 2.73 4.85
CA GLY A 21 -5.90 1.31 4.54
C GLY A 21 -5.12 1.13 3.24
N SER A 22 -4.16 0.23 3.25
CA SER A 22 -3.42 -0.22 2.07
C SER A 22 -3.54 -1.71 1.92
N LEU A 23 -4.09 -2.16 0.80
CA LEU A 23 -4.23 -3.57 0.46
C LEU A 23 -3.38 -3.85 -0.77
N SER A 24 -2.27 -4.55 -0.57
CA SER A 24 -1.35 -5.03 -1.62
C SER A 24 -0.80 -3.94 -2.54
N ALA A 25 -0.55 -2.74 -2.02
CA ALA A 25 0.01 -1.65 -2.81
C ALA A 25 1.54 -1.64 -2.79
N PHE A 26 2.15 -1.01 -3.79
CA PHE A 26 3.55 -0.62 -3.74
C PHE A 26 3.70 0.60 -2.85
N LEU A 27 4.43 0.48 -1.73
CA LEU A 27 4.53 1.53 -0.71
C LEU A 27 5.87 2.28 -0.70
N ASN A 28 6.81 1.90 -1.59
CA ASN A 28 8.03 2.64 -1.88
C ASN A 28 8.22 2.83 -3.39
N PRO A 29 7.25 3.45 -4.08
CA PRO A 29 7.21 3.51 -5.54
C PRO A 29 8.36 4.29 -6.16
N SER A 30 9.06 5.14 -5.41
CA SER A 30 10.20 5.91 -5.92
C SER A 30 11.54 5.17 -5.85
N ALA A 31 11.61 4.03 -5.15
CA ALA A 31 12.87 3.34 -4.85
C ALA A 31 13.15 2.18 -5.82
N GLY A 32 14.44 1.93 -6.10
CA GLY A 32 14.92 0.75 -6.81
C GLY A 32 14.20 0.49 -8.14
N PRO A 33 13.70 -0.74 -8.38
CA PRO A 33 13.04 -1.10 -9.63
C PRO A 33 11.57 -0.67 -9.73
N TRP A 34 10.97 -0.16 -8.64
CA TRP A 34 9.54 0.09 -8.55
C TRP A 34 8.98 1.04 -9.61
N PRO A 35 9.65 2.17 -9.97
CA PRO A 35 9.13 3.02 -11.05
C PRO A 35 8.98 2.27 -12.38
N GLY A 36 9.94 1.40 -12.71
CA GLY A 36 9.88 0.58 -13.91
C GLY A 36 8.77 -0.48 -13.85
N LEU A 37 8.64 -1.18 -12.73
CA LEU A 37 7.60 -2.21 -12.54
C LEU A 37 6.19 -1.60 -12.55
N ILE A 38 6.01 -0.44 -11.93
CA ILE A 38 4.75 0.31 -11.98
C ILE A 38 4.44 0.74 -13.41
N GLY A 39 5.44 1.24 -14.14
CA GLY A 39 5.28 1.61 -15.55
C GLY A 39 4.85 0.44 -16.42
N LEU A 40 5.46 -0.73 -16.24
CA LEU A 40 5.08 -1.96 -16.95
C LEU A 40 3.64 -2.37 -16.61
N ALA A 41 3.27 -2.40 -15.32
CA ALA A 41 1.93 -2.76 -14.90
C ALA A 41 0.86 -1.79 -15.43
N MET A 42 1.14 -0.50 -15.46
CA MET A 42 0.24 0.51 -16.03
C MET A 42 0.07 0.36 -17.54
N ASN A 43 1.17 0.10 -18.25
CA ASN A 43 1.13 -0.16 -19.69
C ASN A 43 0.33 -1.42 -20.03
N ASP A 44 0.55 -2.51 -19.30
CA ASP A 44 -0.18 -3.77 -19.46
C ASP A 44 -1.68 -3.62 -19.17
N SER A 45 -2.02 -2.83 -18.15
CA SER A 45 -3.41 -2.60 -17.73
C SER A 45 -4.25 -1.74 -18.70
N GLY A 46 -3.64 -1.12 -19.71
CA GLY A 46 -4.40 -0.30 -20.67
C GLY A 46 -3.56 0.73 -21.43
N GLY A 47 -2.25 0.51 -21.56
CA GLY A 47 -1.36 1.42 -22.29
C GLY A 47 -1.11 2.75 -21.56
N PHE A 48 -1.32 2.80 -20.23
CA PHE A 48 -1.13 4.03 -19.46
C PHE A 48 0.36 4.32 -19.24
N SER A 49 0.72 5.60 -19.30
CA SER A 49 2.09 6.08 -19.05
C SER A 49 2.26 6.51 -17.60
N SER A 50 3.18 5.90 -16.88
CA SER A 50 3.56 6.36 -15.52
C SER A 50 4.20 7.76 -15.55
N ALA A 51 4.85 8.13 -16.64
CA ALA A 51 5.41 9.48 -16.81
C ALA A 51 4.31 10.56 -16.90
N ALA A 52 3.13 10.22 -17.41
CA ALA A 52 1.97 11.14 -17.39
C ALA A 52 1.38 11.31 -15.99
N MET A 53 1.65 10.36 -15.06
CA MET A 53 1.18 10.41 -13.68
C MET A 53 2.11 11.26 -12.79
N TRP A 54 3.41 10.95 -12.77
CA TRP A 54 4.38 11.54 -11.83
C TRP A 54 5.69 11.97 -12.51
N GLY A 55 5.69 12.16 -13.80
CA GLY A 55 6.91 12.46 -14.56
C GLY A 55 7.77 11.22 -14.82
N PRO A 56 8.91 11.41 -15.50
CA PRO A 56 9.88 10.33 -15.72
C PRO A 56 10.44 9.81 -14.38
N PRO A 57 11.01 8.59 -14.35
CA PRO A 57 11.71 8.09 -13.17
C PRO A 57 12.74 9.10 -12.64
N GLY A 58 12.70 9.39 -11.34
CA GLY A 58 13.55 10.42 -10.71
C GLY A 58 12.92 11.81 -10.62
N ASP A 59 11.76 12.04 -11.21
CA ASP A 59 11.02 13.28 -10.97
C ASP A 59 10.65 13.39 -9.47
N PRO A 60 10.75 14.59 -8.85
CA PRO A 60 10.40 14.80 -7.45
C PRO A 60 8.99 14.35 -7.07
N ALA A 61 8.06 14.27 -8.03
CA ALA A 61 6.70 13.79 -7.78
C ALA A 61 6.68 12.32 -7.34
N TRP A 62 7.63 11.48 -7.77
CA TRP A 62 7.75 10.11 -7.28
C TRP A 62 8.02 10.07 -5.78
N ALA A 63 9.00 10.84 -5.30
CA ALA A 63 9.32 10.91 -3.87
C ALA A 63 8.19 11.53 -3.04
N ARG A 64 7.54 12.56 -3.56
CA ARG A 64 6.38 13.18 -2.92
C ARG A 64 5.23 12.19 -2.72
N ASN A 65 5.02 11.28 -3.66
CA ASN A 65 3.95 10.29 -3.65
C ASN A 65 4.42 8.90 -3.16
N ASP A 66 5.56 8.84 -2.47
CA ASP A 66 6.11 7.62 -1.87
C ASP A 66 5.74 7.54 -0.38
N PRO A 67 4.83 6.64 0.02
CA PRO A 67 4.42 6.50 1.43
C PRO A 67 5.59 6.24 2.38
N THR A 68 6.61 5.49 1.95
CA THR A 68 7.79 5.18 2.77
C THR A 68 8.60 6.44 3.10
N LEU A 69 8.67 7.39 2.17
CA LEU A 69 9.31 8.68 2.41
C LEU A 69 8.43 9.66 3.20
N GLN A 70 7.13 9.36 3.37
CA GLN A 70 6.19 10.18 4.11
C GLN A 70 5.84 9.61 5.49
N VAL A 71 6.50 8.56 5.96
CA VAL A 71 6.23 7.94 7.27
C VAL A 71 6.30 8.93 8.43
N GLY A 72 7.22 9.89 8.40
CA GLY A 72 7.34 10.92 9.42
C GLY A 72 6.06 11.78 9.56
N ARG A 73 5.38 12.07 8.43
CA ARG A 73 4.09 12.78 8.45
C ARG A 73 3.00 11.91 9.04
N LEU A 74 2.90 10.65 8.63
CA LEU A 74 1.90 9.70 9.12
C LEU A 74 2.03 9.48 10.63
N VAL A 75 3.26 9.38 11.14
CA VAL A 75 3.56 9.28 12.58
C VAL A 75 3.14 10.56 13.32
N ALA A 76 3.57 11.72 12.84
CA ALA A 76 3.24 13.02 13.45
C ALA A 76 1.72 13.30 13.45
N ASN A 77 1.02 12.85 12.43
CA ASN A 77 -0.43 12.99 12.29
C ASN A 77 -1.23 12.02 13.19
N HIS A 78 -0.57 11.04 13.81
CA HIS A 78 -1.22 9.94 14.54
C HIS A 78 -2.26 9.20 13.69
N THR A 79 -2.04 9.12 12.37
CA THR A 79 -2.93 8.40 11.45
C THR A 79 -3.03 6.93 11.85
N ARG A 80 -4.26 6.41 11.97
CA ARG A 80 -4.48 4.98 12.09
C ARG A 80 -4.25 4.30 10.75
N ILE A 81 -3.36 3.34 10.71
CA ILE A 81 -2.94 2.69 9.46
C ILE A 81 -3.24 1.18 9.53
N TRP A 82 -3.75 0.65 8.43
CA TRP A 82 -3.85 -0.79 8.22
C TRP A 82 -3.17 -1.15 6.91
N VAL A 83 -2.16 -2.01 6.97
CA VAL A 83 -1.43 -2.48 5.79
C VAL A 83 -1.56 -3.99 5.70
N TYR A 84 -2.09 -4.46 4.58
CA TYR A 84 -2.14 -5.87 4.22
C TYR A 84 -1.37 -6.10 2.94
N CYS A 85 -0.62 -7.19 2.87
CA CYS A 85 -0.08 -7.77 1.66
C CYS A 85 0.13 -9.26 1.86
N GLY A 86 -0.41 -10.09 0.97
CA GLY A 86 -0.17 -11.52 0.97
C GLY A 86 1.24 -11.87 0.49
N SER A 87 1.58 -13.14 0.53
CA SER A 87 2.91 -13.63 0.12
C SER A 87 3.06 -13.85 -1.39
N GLY A 88 1.98 -13.81 -2.15
CA GLY A 88 1.92 -14.32 -3.52
C GLY A 88 1.62 -15.82 -3.60
N THR A 89 1.56 -16.52 -2.47
CA THR A 89 1.18 -17.93 -2.44
C THR A 89 -0.34 -18.06 -2.42
N PRO A 90 -0.96 -18.79 -3.36
CA PRO A 90 -2.39 -19.02 -3.31
C PRO A 90 -2.84 -19.71 -2.02
N GLY A 91 -3.99 -19.31 -1.49
CA GLY A 91 -4.66 -19.94 -0.36
C GLY A 91 -6.12 -20.25 -0.70
N GLU A 92 -6.96 -20.33 0.33
CA GLU A 92 -8.38 -20.75 0.19
C GLU A 92 -9.22 -19.83 -0.72
N LEU A 93 -8.82 -18.56 -0.90
CA LEU A 93 -9.55 -17.60 -1.73
C LEU A 93 -9.09 -17.59 -3.20
N GLY A 94 -8.25 -18.53 -3.59
CA GLY A 94 -7.83 -18.72 -4.98
C GLY A 94 -6.77 -17.73 -5.46
N GLY A 95 -6.82 -17.34 -6.74
CA GLY A 95 -5.87 -16.38 -7.33
C GLY A 95 -4.50 -17.00 -7.63
N GLY A 96 -4.48 -18.24 -8.13
CA GLY A 96 -3.24 -18.96 -8.46
C GLY A 96 -2.67 -18.66 -9.84
N ASP A 97 -3.21 -17.66 -10.55
CA ASP A 97 -2.64 -17.23 -11.83
C ASP A 97 -1.30 -16.49 -11.64
N LEU A 98 -0.45 -16.61 -12.65
CA LEU A 98 0.92 -16.08 -12.58
C LEU A 98 0.99 -14.55 -12.31
N PRO A 99 0.20 -13.69 -12.97
CA PRO A 99 0.19 -12.27 -12.68
C PRO A 99 -0.17 -11.96 -11.22
N SER A 100 -1.21 -12.58 -10.68
CA SER A 100 -1.65 -12.34 -9.28
C SER A 100 -0.62 -12.77 -8.26
N THR A 101 0.05 -13.90 -8.46
CA THR A 101 1.11 -14.39 -7.57
C THR A 101 2.35 -13.51 -7.64
N PHE A 102 2.76 -13.12 -8.84
CA PHE A 102 3.95 -12.30 -9.06
C PHE A 102 3.77 -10.88 -8.50
N LEU A 103 2.64 -10.23 -8.77
CA LEU A 103 2.37 -8.87 -8.29
C LEU A 103 2.33 -8.81 -6.76
N GLU A 104 1.68 -9.76 -6.12
CA GLU A 104 1.58 -9.79 -4.66
C GLU A 104 2.95 -10.05 -4.01
N GLY A 105 3.67 -11.06 -4.46
CA GLY A 105 4.99 -11.37 -3.94
C GLY A 105 5.99 -10.22 -4.11
N THR A 106 5.89 -9.49 -5.21
CA THR A 106 6.71 -8.30 -5.45
C THR A 106 6.30 -7.13 -4.55
N ALA A 107 5.00 -6.91 -4.37
CA ALA A 107 4.48 -5.86 -3.51
C ALA A 107 4.86 -6.08 -2.05
N LEU A 108 4.95 -7.32 -1.58
CA LEU A 108 5.26 -7.67 -0.19
C LEU A 108 6.59 -7.04 0.27
N GLN A 109 7.63 -7.08 -0.56
CA GLN A 109 8.92 -6.46 -0.20
C GLN A 109 8.78 -4.96 0.03
N SER A 110 7.99 -4.29 -0.80
CA SER A 110 7.66 -2.88 -0.66
C SER A 110 6.92 -2.58 0.66
N ASN A 111 6.03 -3.48 1.07
CA ASN A 111 5.28 -3.36 2.32
C ASN A 111 6.16 -3.61 3.56
N PHE A 112 7.12 -4.54 3.50
CA PHE A 112 8.13 -4.69 4.55
C PHE A 112 8.97 -3.43 4.71
N ASN A 113 9.45 -2.85 3.62
CA ASN A 113 10.23 -1.60 3.66
C ASN A 113 9.45 -0.46 4.32
N PHE A 114 8.17 -0.31 3.97
CA PHE A 114 7.30 0.70 4.61
C PHE A 114 7.15 0.44 6.10
N ARG A 115 6.83 -0.79 6.52
CA ARG A 115 6.72 -1.16 7.93
C ARG A 115 7.97 -0.80 8.71
N ASP A 116 9.14 -1.19 8.18
CA ASP A 116 10.40 -1.01 8.88
C ASP A 116 10.75 0.48 9.03
N GLN A 117 10.51 1.30 8.00
CA GLN A 117 10.67 2.75 8.07
C GLN A 117 9.65 3.40 9.02
N TYR A 118 8.40 2.94 9.01
CA TYR A 118 7.37 3.45 9.92
C TYR A 118 7.72 3.18 11.39
N VAL A 119 8.17 1.97 11.71
CA VAL A 119 8.60 1.60 13.06
C VAL A 119 9.87 2.37 13.46
N ALA A 120 10.84 2.51 12.57
CA ALA A 120 12.07 3.28 12.81
C ALA A 120 11.77 4.77 13.06
N ALA A 121 10.72 5.32 12.46
CA ALA A 121 10.25 6.69 12.71
C ALA A 121 9.45 6.85 14.03
N GLY A 122 9.33 5.79 14.83
CA GLY A 122 8.57 5.79 16.09
C GLY A 122 7.06 5.54 15.91
N GLY A 123 6.64 5.06 14.76
CA GLY A 123 5.23 4.75 14.49
C GLY A 123 4.72 3.58 15.33
N ASN A 124 3.57 3.75 15.96
CA ASN A 124 2.95 2.77 16.85
C ASN A 124 1.42 2.66 16.68
N ASN A 125 0.86 3.30 15.67
CA ASN A 125 -0.59 3.32 15.41
C ASN A 125 -0.94 2.61 14.08
N ALA A 126 -0.32 1.46 13.83
CA ALA A 126 -0.53 0.68 12.62
C ALA A 126 -0.78 -0.80 12.91
N VAL A 127 -1.55 -1.43 12.02
CA VAL A 127 -1.64 -2.88 11.88
C VAL A 127 -0.92 -3.28 10.61
N PHE A 128 0.00 -4.21 10.71
CA PHE A 128 0.67 -4.85 9.59
C PHE A 128 0.27 -6.32 9.53
N ASN A 129 -0.46 -6.71 8.51
CA ASN A 129 -0.94 -8.07 8.30
C ASN A 129 -0.32 -8.65 7.03
N PHE A 130 0.69 -9.48 7.19
CA PHE A 130 1.43 -10.14 6.11
C PHE A 130 1.33 -11.66 6.27
N PRO A 131 0.19 -12.26 5.90
CA PRO A 131 -0.01 -13.70 6.05
C PRO A 131 0.86 -14.50 5.07
N PRO A 132 1.11 -15.79 5.36
CA PRO A 132 1.91 -16.67 4.51
C PRO A 132 1.23 -17.06 3.19
N THR A 133 -0.04 -16.72 3.02
CA THR A 133 -0.81 -16.91 1.80
C THR A 133 -1.53 -15.62 1.42
N GLY A 134 -1.95 -15.54 0.17
CA GLY A 134 -2.66 -14.39 -0.38
C GLY A 134 -2.04 -13.93 -1.69
N THR A 135 -2.87 -13.64 -2.66
CA THR A 135 -2.49 -13.20 -3.99
C THR A 135 -3.17 -11.88 -4.34
N HIS A 136 -2.78 -11.25 -5.43
CA HIS A 136 -3.26 -9.93 -5.86
C HIS A 136 -4.68 -10.01 -6.44
N THR A 137 -5.67 -10.38 -5.60
CA THR A 137 -7.05 -10.58 -6.02
C THR A 137 -8.09 -10.05 -5.03
N TRP A 138 -9.27 -9.77 -5.55
CA TRP A 138 -10.39 -9.20 -4.80
C TRP A 138 -10.84 -10.06 -3.61
N GLY A 139 -10.71 -11.39 -3.68
CA GLY A 139 -11.11 -12.29 -2.59
C GLY A 139 -10.36 -11.96 -1.31
N TYR A 140 -9.05 -11.80 -1.38
CA TYR A 140 -8.23 -11.45 -0.21
C TYR A 140 -8.47 -10.03 0.28
N TRP A 141 -8.61 -9.06 -0.63
CA TRP A 141 -8.88 -7.66 -0.24
C TRP A 141 -10.25 -7.51 0.41
N GLY A 142 -11.28 -8.22 -0.09
CA GLY A 142 -12.60 -8.26 0.54
C GLY A 142 -12.57 -8.86 1.94
N ALA A 143 -11.84 -9.96 2.13
CA ALA A 143 -11.62 -10.57 3.43
C ALA A 143 -10.90 -9.61 4.40
N GLN A 144 -9.86 -8.90 3.91
CA GLN A 144 -9.17 -7.89 4.72
C GLN A 144 -10.08 -6.73 5.10
N LEU A 145 -10.88 -6.22 4.18
CA LEU A 145 -11.80 -5.12 4.49
C LEU A 145 -12.79 -5.53 5.59
N ASN A 146 -13.27 -6.76 5.59
CA ASN A 146 -14.11 -7.28 6.66
C ASN A 146 -13.37 -7.34 8.01
N GLN A 147 -12.09 -7.70 8.03
CA GLN A 147 -11.26 -7.67 9.23
C GLN A 147 -10.98 -6.25 9.72
N MET A 148 -10.82 -5.29 8.81
CA MET A 148 -10.59 -3.89 9.12
C MET A 148 -11.83 -3.20 9.71
N LYS A 149 -13.03 -3.66 9.38
CA LYS A 149 -14.28 -2.97 9.71
C LYS A 149 -14.41 -2.56 11.18
N PRO A 150 -14.18 -3.44 12.19
CA PRO A 150 -14.24 -3.02 13.60
C PRO A 150 -13.20 -1.95 13.96
N ASP A 151 -12.02 -2.02 13.38
CA ASP A 151 -10.95 -1.04 13.61
C ASP A 151 -11.29 0.34 13.02
N ILE A 152 -11.84 0.36 11.81
CA ILE A 152 -12.36 1.56 11.15
C ILE A 152 -13.46 2.21 12.02
N GLN A 153 -14.43 1.40 12.47
CA GLN A 153 -15.55 1.88 13.29
C GLN A 153 -15.06 2.52 14.60
N ARG A 154 -14.14 1.86 15.31
CA ARG A 154 -13.54 2.41 16.54
C ARG A 154 -12.80 3.73 16.28
N THR A 155 -12.03 3.78 15.20
CA THR A 155 -11.20 4.97 14.90
C THR A 155 -12.02 6.17 14.45
N LEU A 156 -13.08 5.94 13.69
CA LEU A 156 -13.91 7.02 13.14
C LEU A 156 -15.11 7.37 14.01
N GLY A 157 -15.33 6.64 15.11
CA GLY A 157 -16.45 6.90 16.03
C GLY A 157 -17.82 6.55 15.43
N ALA A 158 -17.85 5.67 14.43
CA ALA A 158 -19.08 5.15 13.86
C ALA A 158 -19.52 3.94 14.70
N GLY A 159 -20.17 4.22 15.81
CA GLY A 159 -20.86 3.25 16.66
C GLY A 159 -22.36 3.41 16.52
#